data_b972d96fdf5cde2c0f756457ff50cef4
#
_entry.id   b972d96fdf5cde2c0f756457ff50cef4
#
_cell.length_a   1.000
_cell.length_b   1.000
_cell.length_c   1.000
_cell.angle_alpha   90.00
_cell.angle_beta   90.00
_cell.angle_gamma   90.00
#
_symmetry.space_group_name_H-M   'P 1'
#
loop_
_entity.id
_entity.type
_entity.pdbx_description
1 polymer ?
#
loop_
_entity_poly.entity_id
_entity_poly.type
_entity_poly.pdbx_seq_one_letter_code
_entity_poly.pdbx_strand_id
1 'polypeptide(L)'
;TRYVRTVPEVRDYQAYVGTASPFNFNGLVRHYFLREGSHQADIQINLVTKDQRSAQSHEIARLVRPAVQEIGRLFGANVKVVEVPPGPPVQSVLVAEVYGPDYDRQRAVAKELRTLFETTPGVVDVDDFMEHDQIKYVFTVDHAKAALAGVPSDDIVKTLRMALGGDKIGLVHIPKEKSPVQIVLRLPQAERTGLEHLGEIAVRRPTGEMVQLSELLRLEETIEDKAIYHKNQKPVV
;
A
#
# COMPACT_ATOMS: atom_id res chain seq x y z
N THR A 1 14.77 -6.79 -0.97
CA THR A 1 14.92 -8.13 -1.58
C THR A 1 16.38 -8.52 -1.86
N ARG A 2 17.28 -7.61 -2.34
CA ARG A 2 18.69 -7.98 -2.63
C ARG A 2 19.38 -8.59 -1.42
N TYR A 3 19.29 -7.96 -0.24
CA TYR A 3 19.87 -8.48 0.99
C TYR A 3 19.28 -9.86 1.38
N VAL A 4 17.98 -10.05 1.28
CA VAL A 4 17.34 -11.33 1.65
C VAL A 4 17.89 -12.51 0.85
N ARG A 5 18.29 -12.29 -0.40
CA ARG A 5 18.92 -13.31 -1.27
C ARG A 5 20.32 -13.73 -0.81
N THR A 6 20.97 -12.94 0.02
CA THR A 6 22.34 -13.26 0.52
C THR A 6 22.29 -14.09 1.81
N VAL A 7 21.13 -14.32 2.39
CA VAL A 7 20.96 -15.12 3.60
C VAL A 7 20.90 -16.61 3.21
N PRO A 8 21.87 -17.44 3.64
CA PRO A 8 22.00 -18.82 3.17
C PRO A 8 20.78 -19.70 3.45
N GLU A 9 20.09 -19.43 4.55
CA GLU A 9 18.92 -20.20 4.98
C GLU A 9 17.63 -19.81 4.23
N VAL A 10 17.65 -18.77 3.39
CA VAL A 10 16.51 -18.37 2.59
C VAL A 10 16.47 -19.21 1.32
N ARG A 11 15.40 -20.00 1.18
CA ARG A 11 15.12 -20.78 -0.02
C ARG A 11 14.55 -19.94 -1.14
N ASP A 12 13.49 -19.19 -0.83
CA ASP A 12 12.78 -18.32 -1.76
C ASP A 12 12.03 -17.21 -1.00
N TYR A 13 11.54 -16.21 -1.74
CA TYR A 13 10.67 -15.20 -1.17
C TYR A 13 9.66 -14.70 -2.21
N GLN A 14 8.56 -14.17 -1.72
CA GLN A 14 7.52 -13.51 -2.51
C GLN A 14 7.33 -12.09 -1.98
N ALA A 15 7.23 -11.11 -2.88
CA ALA A 15 7.02 -9.71 -2.52
C ALA A 15 5.66 -9.23 -3.05
N TYR A 16 4.88 -8.66 -2.17
CA TYR A 16 3.58 -8.07 -2.44
C TYR A 16 3.67 -6.58 -2.16
N VAL A 17 3.57 -5.75 -3.19
CA VAL A 17 3.72 -4.30 -3.11
C VAL A 17 2.40 -3.64 -3.51
N GLY A 18 1.86 -2.82 -2.63
CA GLY A 18 0.57 -2.15 -2.85
C GLY A 18 -0.64 -3.09 -2.79
N THR A 19 -0.44 -4.33 -2.38
CA THR A 19 -1.49 -5.35 -2.24
C THR A 19 -1.16 -6.28 -1.09
N ALA A 20 -2.17 -6.87 -0.47
CA ALA A 20 -1.98 -7.85 0.58
C ALA A 20 -1.40 -9.16 0.04
N SER A 21 -0.61 -9.86 0.87
CA SER A 21 -0.21 -11.24 0.59
C SER A 21 -1.42 -12.19 0.64
N PRO A 22 -1.36 -13.38 0.02
CA PRO A 22 -2.43 -14.37 0.10
C PRO A 22 -2.78 -14.70 1.54
N PHE A 23 -4.05 -15.01 1.78
CA PHE A 23 -4.56 -15.34 3.10
C PHE A 23 -3.79 -16.51 3.73
N ASN A 24 -3.34 -16.28 4.94
CA ASN A 24 -2.86 -17.31 5.84
C ASN A 24 -3.41 -17.03 7.24
N PHE A 25 -3.32 -18.01 8.15
CA PHE A 25 -3.93 -17.90 9.47
C PHE A 25 -3.36 -16.73 10.30
N ASN A 26 -2.06 -16.50 10.25
CA ASN A 26 -1.44 -15.35 10.93
C ASN A 26 -1.88 -14.02 10.33
N GLY A 27 -1.89 -13.92 9.01
CA GLY A 27 -2.32 -12.71 8.32
C GLY A 27 -3.78 -12.40 8.57
N LEU A 28 -4.63 -13.41 8.74
CA LEU A 28 -6.03 -13.23 9.11
C LEU A 28 -6.18 -12.59 10.49
N VAL A 29 -5.48 -13.11 11.51
CA VAL A 29 -5.53 -12.56 12.87
C VAL A 29 -4.85 -11.19 12.98
N ARG A 30 -3.78 -10.97 12.25
CA ARG A 30 -3.03 -9.70 12.23
C ARG A 30 -3.56 -8.69 11.21
N HIS A 31 -4.68 -9.00 10.56
CA HIS A 31 -5.34 -8.15 9.58
C HIS A 31 -4.46 -7.75 8.37
N TYR A 32 -3.54 -8.62 7.95
CA TYR A 32 -2.66 -8.33 6.81
C TYR A 32 -3.41 -8.12 5.50
N PHE A 33 -4.61 -8.67 5.38
CA PHE A 33 -5.49 -8.47 4.23
C PHE A 33 -5.98 -7.02 4.06
N LEU A 34 -5.83 -6.17 5.10
CA LEU A 34 -6.12 -4.74 5.03
C LEU A 34 -4.95 -3.90 4.49
N ARG A 35 -3.80 -4.52 4.23
CA ARG A 35 -2.63 -3.83 3.71
C ARG A 35 -2.76 -3.61 2.21
N GLU A 36 -3.33 -2.47 1.87
CA GLU A 36 -3.50 -1.99 0.51
C GLU A 36 -2.95 -0.57 0.41
N GLY A 37 -2.36 -0.26 -0.74
CA GLY A 37 -1.79 1.06 -0.97
C GLY A 37 -0.31 1.01 -1.35
N SER A 38 0.09 1.94 -2.21
CA SER A 38 1.45 1.99 -2.80
C SER A 38 2.58 2.14 -1.78
N HIS A 39 2.27 2.61 -0.57
CA HIS A 39 3.20 2.81 0.54
C HIS A 39 3.39 1.56 1.43
N GLN A 40 2.66 0.48 1.17
CA GLN A 40 2.72 -0.75 1.97
C GLN A 40 3.24 -1.93 1.13
N ALA A 41 3.99 -2.81 1.78
CA ALA A 41 4.48 -4.03 1.15
C ALA A 41 4.67 -5.14 2.17
N ASP A 42 4.44 -6.38 1.74
CA ASP A 42 4.79 -7.58 2.48
C ASP A 42 5.85 -8.38 1.70
N ILE A 43 6.82 -8.96 2.42
CA ILE A 43 7.77 -9.92 1.86
C ILE A 43 7.65 -11.20 2.66
N GLN A 44 7.09 -12.22 2.04
CA GLN A 44 7.04 -13.56 2.61
C GLN A 44 8.33 -14.29 2.28
N ILE A 45 9.07 -14.73 3.30
CA ILE A 45 10.36 -15.41 3.16
C ILE A 45 10.18 -16.87 3.58
N ASN A 46 10.54 -17.79 2.70
CA ASN A 46 10.56 -19.21 2.97
C ASN A 46 11.99 -19.66 3.24
N LEU A 47 12.20 -20.28 4.39
CA LEU A 47 13.49 -20.82 4.77
C LEU A 47 13.64 -22.24 4.23
N VAL A 48 14.88 -22.70 4.07
CA VAL A 48 15.18 -24.12 3.86
C VAL A 48 14.64 -24.95 5.03
N THR A 49 14.38 -26.23 4.80
CA THR A 49 13.80 -27.13 5.80
C THR A 49 14.70 -27.27 7.04
N LYS A 50 14.12 -27.65 8.18
CA LYS A 50 14.84 -27.71 9.46
C LYS A 50 16.04 -28.68 9.44
N ASP A 51 15.96 -29.74 8.65
CA ASP A 51 17.01 -30.70 8.42
C ASP A 51 18.19 -30.17 7.58
N GLN A 52 17.98 -29.09 6.84
CA GLN A 52 18.98 -28.45 5.99
C GLN A 52 19.61 -27.19 6.61
N ARG A 53 19.26 -26.86 7.86
CA ARG A 53 19.79 -25.69 8.57
C ARG A 53 20.05 -25.99 10.03
N SER A 54 21.09 -25.40 10.61
CA SER A 54 21.38 -25.46 12.04
C SER A 54 20.64 -24.38 12.83
N ALA A 55 20.48 -23.19 12.26
CA ALA A 55 19.86 -22.05 12.91
C ALA A 55 18.33 -22.18 12.98
N GLN A 56 17.76 -21.82 14.12
CA GLN A 56 16.30 -21.72 14.28
C GLN A 56 15.74 -20.49 13.56
N SER A 57 14.44 -20.48 13.23
CA SER A 57 13.81 -19.35 12.54
C SER A 57 13.98 -18.03 13.28
N HIS A 58 13.85 -18.02 14.61
CA HIS A 58 14.02 -16.83 15.43
C HIS A 58 15.46 -16.31 15.46
N GLU A 59 16.46 -17.18 15.35
CA GLU A 59 17.87 -16.78 15.25
C GLU A 59 18.12 -16.08 13.92
N ILE A 60 17.59 -16.65 12.83
CA ILE A 60 17.64 -16.06 11.49
C ILE A 60 16.92 -14.71 11.48
N ALA A 61 15.72 -14.63 12.07
CA ALA A 61 14.97 -13.40 12.18
C ALA A 61 15.73 -12.30 12.94
N ARG A 62 16.39 -12.66 14.05
CA ARG A 62 17.26 -11.74 14.82
C ARG A 62 18.45 -11.26 14.01
N LEU A 63 19.09 -12.15 13.25
CA LEU A 63 20.23 -11.83 12.39
C LEU A 63 19.83 -10.87 11.26
N VAL A 64 18.69 -11.11 10.63
CA VAL A 64 18.21 -10.34 9.46
C VAL A 64 17.64 -8.97 9.85
N ARG A 65 17.01 -8.87 11.02
CA ARG A 65 16.27 -7.67 11.47
C ARG A 65 17.09 -6.38 11.38
N PRO A 66 18.33 -6.26 11.95
CA PRO A 66 19.05 -4.99 11.91
C PRO A 66 19.33 -4.50 10.50
N ALA A 67 19.73 -5.42 9.61
CA ALA A 67 20.07 -5.08 8.23
C ALA A 67 18.84 -4.62 7.42
N VAL A 68 17.70 -5.30 7.56
CA VAL A 68 16.48 -4.90 6.82
C VAL A 68 15.88 -3.61 7.38
N GLN A 69 15.98 -3.37 8.69
CA GLN A 69 15.56 -2.12 9.31
C GLN A 69 16.43 -0.94 8.88
N GLU A 70 17.77 -1.16 8.78
CA GLU A 70 18.68 -0.14 8.26
C GLU A 70 18.34 0.22 6.81
N ILE A 71 18.12 -0.78 5.95
CA ILE A 71 17.68 -0.57 4.57
C ILE A 71 16.35 0.20 4.56
N GLY A 72 15.41 -0.18 5.43
CA GLY A 72 14.14 0.53 5.55
C GLY A 72 14.32 2.01 5.88
N ARG A 73 15.18 2.34 6.84
CA ARG A 73 15.45 3.73 7.23
C ARG A 73 15.98 4.60 6.09
N LEU A 74 16.79 4.03 5.18
CA LEU A 74 17.29 4.75 4.00
C LEU A 74 16.16 5.21 3.06
N PHE A 75 15.00 4.57 3.12
CA PHE A 75 13.82 4.88 2.31
C PHE A 75 12.65 5.43 3.13
N GLY A 76 12.88 5.82 4.39
CA GLY A 76 11.82 6.30 5.28
C GLY A 76 10.77 5.24 5.63
N ALA A 77 11.09 3.94 5.45
CA ALA A 77 10.16 2.85 5.66
C ALA A 77 10.33 2.19 7.04
N ASN A 78 9.21 1.91 7.71
CA ASN A 78 9.17 1.14 8.95
C ASN A 78 9.10 -0.36 8.62
N VAL A 79 10.19 -1.08 8.85
CA VAL A 79 10.31 -2.51 8.52
C VAL A 79 10.18 -3.36 9.78
N LYS A 80 9.25 -4.31 9.75
CA LYS A 80 9.03 -5.31 10.80
C LYS A 80 9.45 -6.70 10.31
N VAL A 81 10.09 -7.48 11.17
CA VAL A 81 10.38 -8.89 10.92
C VAL A 81 9.46 -9.73 11.78
N VAL A 82 8.49 -10.35 11.14
CA VAL A 82 7.43 -11.10 11.80
C VAL A 82 7.66 -12.59 11.63
N GLU A 83 7.63 -13.33 12.72
CA GLU A 83 7.67 -14.78 12.74
C GLU A 83 6.28 -15.37 12.90
N VAL A 84 6.09 -16.59 12.38
CA VAL A 84 4.89 -17.39 12.67
C VAL A 84 5.02 -17.91 14.10
N PRO A 85 4.17 -17.49 15.05
CA PRO A 85 4.27 -17.93 16.43
C PRO A 85 3.91 -19.42 16.56
N PRO A 86 4.56 -20.13 17.47
CA PRO A 86 4.12 -21.48 17.86
C PRO A 86 2.87 -21.35 18.74
N GLY A 87 1.72 -21.64 18.20
CA GLY A 87 0.44 -21.57 18.92
C GLY A 87 -0.57 -20.63 18.28
N PRO A 88 -1.67 -20.27 18.96
CA PRO A 88 -2.67 -19.37 18.42
C PRO A 88 -2.04 -18.00 18.09
N PRO A 89 -2.23 -17.49 16.87
CA PRO A 89 -1.70 -16.19 16.52
C PRO A 89 -2.41 -15.10 17.33
N VAL A 90 -1.64 -14.12 17.75
CA VAL A 90 -2.11 -12.89 18.39
C VAL A 90 -1.69 -11.69 17.54
N GLN A 91 -2.42 -10.58 17.64
CA GLN A 91 -2.11 -9.38 16.89
C GLN A 91 -0.71 -8.88 17.22
N SER A 92 -0.40 -8.76 18.50
CA SER A 92 0.94 -8.48 19.03
C SER A 92 1.04 -9.04 20.45
N VAL A 93 2.26 -9.16 20.98
CA VAL A 93 2.50 -9.57 22.36
C VAL A 93 2.05 -8.48 23.34
N LEU A 94 2.29 -7.22 23.00
CA LEU A 94 1.83 -6.04 23.72
C LEU A 94 0.95 -5.21 22.79
N VAL A 95 -0.27 -4.93 23.23
CA VAL A 95 -1.22 -4.09 22.52
C VAL A 95 -1.74 -3.04 23.47
N ALA A 96 -1.56 -1.77 23.14
CA ALA A 96 -2.20 -0.66 23.82
C ALA A 96 -3.35 -0.15 22.95
N GLU A 97 -4.53 -0.03 23.50
CA GLU A 97 -5.70 0.49 22.80
C GLU A 97 -6.10 1.81 23.45
N VAL A 98 -6.10 2.89 22.70
CA VAL A 98 -6.43 4.23 23.17
C VAL A 98 -7.85 4.58 22.77
N TYR A 99 -8.70 4.78 23.75
CA TYR A 99 -10.08 5.19 23.58
C TYR A 99 -10.32 6.58 24.17
N GLY A 100 -11.28 7.32 23.63
CA GLY A 100 -11.66 8.63 24.14
C GLY A 100 -12.76 9.28 23.30
N PRO A 101 -13.33 10.39 23.76
CA PRO A 101 -14.36 11.11 23.01
C PRO A 101 -13.81 11.96 21.85
N ASP A 102 -12.51 12.28 21.90
CA ASP A 102 -11.83 13.12 20.93
C ASP A 102 -10.73 12.32 20.22
N TYR A 103 -10.85 12.18 18.92
CA TYR A 103 -9.94 11.36 18.11
C TYR A 103 -8.54 11.97 17.99
N ASP A 104 -8.44 13.30 17.92
CA ASP A 104 -7.13 13.96 17.83
C ASP A 104 -6.35 13.79 19.15
N ARG A 105 -7.06 13.84 20.29
CA ARG A 105 -6.47 13.55 21.60
C ARG A 105 -6.04 12.07 21.70
N GLN A 106 -6.84 11.13 21.19
CA GLN A 106 -6.45 9.72 21.12
C GLN A 106 -5.14 9.56 20.34
N ARG A 107 -5.02 10.21 19.18
CA ARG A 107 -3.80 10.19 18.35
C ARG A 107 -2.58 10.79 19.06
N ALA A 108 -2.77 11.87 19.80
CA ALA A 108 -1.70 12.48 20.59
C ALA A 108 -1.17 11.51 21.65
N VAL A 109 -2.09 10.90 22.43
CA VAL A 109 -1.75 9.91 23.46
C VAL A 109 -1.08 8.67 22.84
N ALA A 110 -1.57 8.18 21.70
CA ALA A 110 -0.95 7.04 21.01
C ALA A 110 0.49 7.34 20.58
N LYS A 111 0.79 8.56 20.12
CA LYS A 111 2.17 8.98 19.82
C LYS A 111 3.07 8.99 21.04
N GLU A 112 2.56 9.45 22.18
CA GLU A 112 3.29 9.43 23.46
C GLU A 112 3.58 7.98 23.91
N LEU A 113 2.58 7.09 23.83
CA LEU A 113 2.74 5.66 24.11
C LEU A 113 3.73 4.99 23.16
N ARG A 114 3.70 5.30 21.88
CA ARG A 114 4.67 4.80 20.91
C ARG A 114 6.08 5.17 21.33
N THR A 115 6.33 6.44 21.66
CA THR A 115 7.65 6.90 22.13
C THR A 115 8.09 6.16 23.39
N LEU A 116 7.17 5.94 24.32
CA LEU A 116 7.43 5.17 25.54
C LEU A 116 7.84 3.73 25.20
N PHE A 117 7.12 3.06 24.31
CA PHE A 117 7.43 1.69 23.89
C PHE A 117 8.78 1.62 23.16
N GLU A 118 9.08 2.56 22.26
CA GLU A 118 10.35 2.61 21.51
C GLU A 118 11.57 2.80 22.43
N THR A 119 11.38 3.46 23.58
CA THR A 119 12.44 3.72 24.57
C THR A 119 12.50 2.66 25.67
N THR A 120 11.55 1.73 25.75
CA THR A 120 11.50 0.71 26.78
C THR A 120 12.40 -0.48 26.42
N PRO A 121 13.38 -0.83 27.28
CA PRO A 121 14.26 -1.98 27.03
C PRO A 121 13.48 -3.29 26.85
N GLY A 122 13.82 -4.06 25.81
CA GLY A 122 13.19 -5.34 25.51
C GLY A 122 11.93 -5.23 24.62
N VAL A 123 11.41 -4.04 24.38
CA VAL A 123 10.35 -3.83 23.39
C VAL A 123 10.97 -3.58 22.02
N VAL A 124 10.52 -4.32 21.02
CA VAL A 124 11.03 -4.24 19.64
C VAL A 124 9.85 -4.22 18.66
N ASP A 125 10.10 -3.75 17.44
CA ASP A 125 9.13 -3.72 16.35
C ASP A 125 7.83 -2.95 16.73
N VAL A 126 8.00 -1.82 17.42
CA VAL A 126 6.88 -0.94 17.79
C VAL A 126 6.20 -0.42 16.53
N ASP A 127 4.86 -0.52 16.52
CA ASP A 127 4.04 -0.05 15.43
C ASP A 127 2.70 0.49 15.94
N ASP A 128 2.02 1.28 15.12
CA ASP A 128 0.66 1.75 15.35
C ASP A 128 -0.15 1.72 14.04
N PHE A 129 -1.46 1.86 14.16
CA PHE A 129 -2.37 1.93 13.01
C PHE A 129 -2.60 3.36 12.49
N MET A 130 -1.88 4.33 13.01
CA MET A 130 -1.98 5.71 12.53
C MET A 130 -1.22 5.85 11.21
N GLU A 131 -1.95 6.18 10.17
CA GLU A 131 -1.35 6.47 8.88
C GLU A 131 -0.64 7.83 8.90
N HIS A 132 0.55 7.89 8.32
CA HIS A 132 1.23 9.15 8.04
C HIS A 132 0.48 9.93 6.96
N ASP A 133 0.70 11.25 6.91
CA ASP A 133 0.13 12.09 5.88
C ASP A 133 0.65 11.65 4.50
N GLN A 134 -0.31 11.35 3.61
CA GLN A 134 -0.03 10.98 2.22
C GLN A 134 -0.54 12.10 1.34
N ILE A 135 0.28 12.54 0.38
CA ILE A 135 -0.12 13.54 -0.60
C ILE A 135 -1.13 12.90 -1.56
N LYS A 136 -2.28 13.59 -1.73
CA LYS A 136 -3.34 13.25 -2.66
C LYS A 136 -3.47 14.35 -3.70
N TYR A 137 -3.40 13.97 -4.95
CA TYR A 137 -3.68 14.86 -6.07
C TYR A 137 -5.12 14.70 -6.52
N VAL A 138 -5.89 15.78 -6.44
CA VAL A 138 -7.30 15.81 -6.86
C VAL A 138 -7.39 16.52 -8.20
N PHE A 139 -7.87 15.81 -9.20
CA PHE A 139 -8.15 16.37 -10.53
C PHE A 139 -9.62 16.77 -10.62
N THR A 140 -9.87 18.06 -10.76
CA THR A 140 -11.22 18.62 -10.91
C THR A 140 -11.41 19.11 -12.33
N VAL A 141 -12.51 18.69 -12.98
CA VAL A 141 -12.84 19.14 -14.34
C VAL A 141 -13.22 20.62 -14.29
N ASP A 142 -12.57 21.45 -15.11
CA ASP A 142 -13.01 22.82 -15.36
C ASP A 142 -14.16 22.79 -16.39
N HIS A 143 -15.39 22.78 -15.87
CA HIS A 143 -16.60 22.66 -16.69
C HIS A 143 -16.74 23.79 -17.74
N ALA A 144 -16.25 25.01 -17.42
CA ALA A 144 -16.31 26.11 -18.36
C ALA A 144 -15.36 25.91 -19.54
N LYS A 145 -14.13 25.50 -19.27
CA LYS A 145 -13.14 25.16 -20.29
C LYS A 145 -13.56 23.93 -21.10
N ALA A 146 -14.08 22.89 -20.45
CA ALA A 146 -14.58 21.70 -21.11
C ALA A 146 -15.72 22.03 -22.08
N ALA A 147 -16.67 22.87 -21.67
CA ALA A 147 -17.77 23.33 -22.53
C ALA A 147 -17.26 24.16 -23.72
N LEU A 148 -16.34 25.10 -23.50
CA LEU A 148 -15.72 25.88 -24.58
C LEU A 148 -14.93 25.00 -25.56
N ALA A 149 -14.27 24.00 -25.04
CA ALA A 149 -13.54 23.01 -25.86
C ALA A 149 -14.49 22.01 -26.56
N GLY A 150 -15.77 21.97 -26.20
CA GLY A 150 -16.74 21.00 -26.74
C GLY A 150 -16.44 19.56 -26.31
N VAL A 151 -15.81 19.36 -25.14
CA VAL A 151 -15.46 18.04 -24.60
C VAL A 151 -16.39 17.70 -23.46
N PRO A 152 -17.14 16.58 -23.53
CA PRO A 152 -17.96 16.13 -22.42
C PRO A 152 -17.13 15.80 -21.17
N SER A 153 -17.59 16.21 -20.00
CA SER A 153 -16.88 15.93 -18.72
C SER A 153 -16.67 14.42 -18.49
N ASP A 154 -17.63 13.60 -18.91
CA ASP A 154 -17.53 12.14 -18.81
C ASP A 154 -16.35 11.56 -19.61
N ASP A 155 -16.07 12.11 -20.79
CA ASP A 155 -14.97 11.66 -21.63
C ASP A 155 -13.61 12.06 -21.01
N ILE A 156 -13.54 13.24 -20.38
CA ILE A 156 -12.36 13.67 -19.60
C ILE A 156 -12.11 12.70 -18.46
N VAL A 157 -13.12 12.41 -17.65
CA VAL A 157 -13.00 11.51 -16.48
C VAL A 157 -12.68 10.08 -16.91
N LYS A 158 -13.31 9.56 -17.96
CA LYS A 158 -13.03 8.23 -18.51
C LYS A 158 -11.58 8.12 -19.00
N THR A 159 -11.12 9.13 -19.74
CA THR A 159 -9.75 9.16 -20.28
C THR A 159 -8.73 9.14 -19.14
N LEU A 160 -8.92 10.01 -18.14
CA LEU A 160 -8.03 10.07 -16.98
C LEU A 160 -8.04 8.75 -16.18
N ARG A 161 -9.22 8.19 -15.92
CA ARG A 161 -9.37 6.92 -15.20
C ARG A 161 -8.72 5.76 -15.96
N MET A 162 -8.90 5.67 -17.27
CA MET A 162 -8.28 4.65 -18.11
C MET A 162 -6.76 4.79 -18.11
N ALA A 163 -6.25 6.00 -18.23
CA ALA A 163 -4.81 6.27 -18.23
C ALA A 163 -4.14 5.86 -16.91
N LEU A 164 -4.71 6.24 -15.77
CA LEU A 164 -4.14 6.03 -14.44
C LEU A 164 -4.46 4.65 -13.85
N GLY A 165 -5.74 4.34 -13.74
CA GLY A 165 -6.25 3.12 -13.09
C GLY A 165 -6.33 1.92 -14.03
N GLY A 166 -6.51 2.18 -15.30
CA GLY A 166 -6.81 1.19 -16.32
C GLY A 166 -8.31 0.94 -16.48
N ASP A 167 -8.69 0.59 -17.69
CA ASP A 167 -10.05 0.19 -18.03
C ASP A 167 -10.09 -1.23 -18.58
N LYS A 168 -11.11 -1.99 -18.20
CA LYS A 168 -11.33 -3.37 -18.65
C LYS A 168 -12.10 -3.33 -19.96
N ILE A 169 -11.37 -3.43 -21.07
CA ILE A 169 -11.92 -3.24 -22.41
C ILE A 169 -12.42 -4.52 -23.08
N GLY A 170 -12.15 -5.69 -22.49
CA GLY A 170 -12.59 -6.97 -23.04
C GLY A 170 -12.02 -8.16 -22.29
N LEU A 171 -12.24 -9.33 -22.86
CA LEU A 171 -11.76 -10.62 -22.34
C LEU A 171 -10.88 -11.31 -23.38
N VAL A 172 -9.81 -11.95 -22.89
CA VAL A 172 -9.05 -12.93 -23.69
C VAL A 172 -9.68 -14.30 -23.47
N HIS A 173 -10.12 -14.93 -24.55
CA HIS A 173 -10.66 -16.28 -24.49
C HIS A 173 -9.54 -17.31 -24.55
N ILE A 174 -9.04 -17.74 -23.39
CA ILE A 174 -8.00 -18.75 -23.29
C ILE A 174 -8.67 -20.11 -23.04
N PRO A 175 -8.49 -21.11 -23.92
CA PRO A 175 -9.03 -22.44 -23.71
C PRO A 175 -8.54 -23.05 -22.39
N LYS A 176 -9.45 -23.61 -21.57
CA LYS A 176 -9.19 -24.25 -20.28
C LYS A 176 -8.92 -23.32 -19.10
N GLU A 177 -8.96 -22.00 -19.25
CA GLU A 177 -8.92 -21.10 -18.10
C GLU A 177 -10.24 -21.16 -17.32
N LYS A 178 -10.12 -21.31 -15.98
CA LYS A 178 -11.29 -21.36 -15.08
C LYS A 178 -11.93 -20.00 -14.84
N SER A 179 -11.15 -18.95 -14.95
CA SER A 179 -11.60 -17.56 -14.71
C SER A 179 -11.37 -16.71 -15.95
N PRO A 180 -12.29 -15.78 -16.28
CA PRO A 180 -12.11 -14.89 -17.41
C PRO A 180 -10.84 -14.03 -17.26
N VAL A 181 -10.01 -14.01 -18.31
CA VAL A 181 -8.81 -13.15 -18.35
C VAL A 181 -9.19 -11.80 -18.94
N GLN A 182 -9.07 -10.75 -18.15
CA GLN A 182 -9.42 -9.39 -18.54
C GLN A 182 -8.31 -8.76 -19.39
N ILE A 183 -8.70 -8.02 -20.44
CA ILE A 183 -7.82 -7.09 -21.14
C ILE A 183 -7.94 -5.75 -20.43
N VAL A 184 -6.83 -5.26 -19.85
CA VAL A 184 -6.78 -3.98 -19.17
C VAL A 184 -5.92 -3.01 -19.98
N LEU A 185 -6.49 -1.90 -20.38
CA LEU A 185 -5.79 -0.81 -21.06
C LEU A 185 -5.44 0.29 -20.06
N ARG A 186 -4.16 0.61 -19.94
CA ARG A 186 -3.65 1.71 -19.08
C ARG A 186 -2.29 2.18 -19.56
N LEU A 187 -1.85 3.36 -19.12
CA LEU A 187 -0.49 3.84 -19.37
C LEU A 187 0.57 2.97 -18.65
N PRO A 188 1.77 2.84 -19.21
CA PRO A 188 2.92 2.27 -18.51
C PRO A 188 3.18 2.96 -17.18
N GLN A 189 3.76 2.25 -16.22
CA GLN A 189 4.01 2.79 -14.89
C GLN A 189 4.88 4.07 -14.93
N ALA A 190 5.90 4.11 -15.76
CA ALA A 190 6.78 5.27 -15.90
C ALA A 190 6.03 6.55 -16.33
N GLU A 191 4.97 6.41 -17.13
CA GLU A 191 4.22 7.54 -17.69
C GLU A 191 3.06 8.00 -16.78
N ARG A 192 2.71 7.24 -15.74
CA ARG A 192 1.61 7.56 -14.82
C ARG A 192 2.04 7.88 -13.40
N THR A 193 3.34 7.85 -13.10
CA THR A 193 3.89 8.14 -11.76
C THR A 193 4.33 9.59 -11.59
N GLY A 194 4.47 10.34 -12.68
CA GLY A 194 4.81 11.76 -12.67
C GLY A 194 3.62 12.62 -13.11
N LEU A 195 3.40 13.76 -12.45
CA LEU A 195 2.34 14.70 -12.81
C LEU A 195 2.59 15.37 -14.16
N GLU A 196 3.86 15.52 -14.54
CA GLU A 196 4.31 16.10 -15.80
C GLU A 196 3.77 15.35 -17.02
N HIS A 197 3.71 14.03 -16.96
CA HIS A 197 3.21 13.21 -18.08
C HIS A 197 1.68 13.19 -18.17
N LEU A 198 0.99 13.43 -17.07
CA LEU A 198 -0.48 13.43 -17.06
C LEU A 198 -1.06 14.61 -17.84
N GLY A 199 -0.32 15.73 -17.90
CA GLY A 199 -0.70 16.90 -18.70
C GLY A 199 -0.69 16.67 -20.20
N GLU A 200 0.11 15.71 -20.67
CA GLU A 200 0.28 15.37 -22.08
C GLU A 200 -0.83 14.43 -22.61
N ILE A 201 -1.61 13.83 -21.71
CA ILE A 201 -2.74 12.99 -22.10
C ILE A 201 -3.79 13.86 -22.80
N ALA A 202 -4.22 13.43 -23.97
CA ALA A 202 -5.21 14.14 -24.75
C ALA A 202 -6.56 13.38 -24.82
N VAL A 203 -7.64 14.14 -24.82
CA VAL A 203 -9.00 13.65 -25.06
C VAL A 203 -9.48 14.11 -26.42
N ARG A 204 -10.21 13.25 -27.12
CA ARG A 204 -10.73 13.55 -28.44
C ARG A 204 -12.05 14.28 -28.38
N ARG A 205 -12.15 15.42 -29.08
CA ARG A 205 -13.43 16.13 -29.30
C ARG A 205 -14.35 15.33 -30.23
N PRO A 206 -15.67 15.55 -30.18
CA PRO A 206 -16.59 15.01 -31.19
C PRO A 206 -16.22 15.39 -32.64
N THR A 207 -15.59 16.54 -32.83
CA THR A 207 -15.08 17.03 -34.12
C THR A 207 -13.83 16.27 -34.63
N GLY A 208 -13.20 15.46 -33.77
CA GLY A 208 -12.01 14.68 -34.07
C GLY A 208 -10.69 15.27 -33.61
N GLU A 209 -10.66 16.54 -33.22
CA GLU A 209 -9.47 17.21 -32.69
C GLU A 209 -9.09 16.70 -31.29
N MET A 210 -7.82 16.75 -30.95
CA MET A 210 -7.30 16.37 -29.63
C MET A 210 -7.08 17.60 -28.76
N VAL A 211 -7.49 17.52 -27.50
CA VAL A 211 -7.29 18.55 -26.47
C VAL A 211 -6.55 17.93 -25.29
N GLN A 212 -5.54 18.59 -24.80
CA GLN A 212 -4.76 18.10 -23.64
C GLN A 212 -5.60 18.20 -22.35
N LEU A 213 -5.49 17.18 -21.49
CA LEU A 213 -6.22 17.18 -20.21
C LEU A 213 -5.77 18.30 -19.28
N SER A 214 -4.50 18.72 -19.35
CA SER A 214 -3.97 19.87 -18.60
C SER A 214 -4.74 21.19 -18.86
N GLU A 215 -5.35 21.33 -20.03
CA GLU A 215 -6.17 22.51 -20.35
C GLU A 215 -7.57 22.44 -19.74
N LEU A 216 -8.07 21.25 -19.44
CA LEU A 216 -9.43 20.95 -19.02
C LEU A 216 -9.56 20.61 -17.54
N LEU A 217 -8.44 20.43 -16.85
CA LEU A 217 -8.39 20.01 -15.45
C LEU A 217 -7.74 21.08 -14.57
N ARG A 218 -8.17 21.12 -13.33
CA ARG A 218 -7.43 21.77 -12.24
C ARG A 218 -6.86 20.69 -11.35
N LEU A 219 -5.60 20.86 -10.96
CA LEU A 219 -4.92 19.98 -10.04
C LEU A 219 -4.81 20.66 -8.67
N GLU A 220 -5.27 19.97 -7.65
CA GLU A 220 -5.14 20.39 -6.25
C GLU A 220 -4.36 19.35 -5.47
N GLU A 221 -3.40 19.80 -4.68
CA GLU A 221 -2.68 18.97 -3.73
C GLU A 221 -3.37 19.02 -2.37
N THR A 222 -3.68 17.88 -1.80
CA THR A 222 -4.30 17.74 -0.48
C THR A 222 -3.70 16.55 0.24
N ILE A 223 -4.16 16.30 1.46
CA ILE A 223 -3.78 15.11 2.22
C ILE A 223 -4.88 14.07 2.08
N GLU A 224 -4.49 12.80 1.88
CA GLU A 224 -5.40 11.68 1.83
C GLU A 224 -6.14 11.52 3.15
N ASP A 225 -7.44 11.24 3.07
CA ASP A 225 -8.25 10.93 4.22
C ASP A 225 -7.75 9.63 4.88
N LYS A 226 -7.58 9.67 6.20
CA LYS A 226 -7.06 8.54 6.96
C LYS A 226 -8.17 7.60 7.41
N ALA A 227 -7.85 6.31 7.48
CA ALA A 227 -8.76 5.33 8.07
C ALA A 227 -8.97 5.61 9.58
N ILE A 228 -10.22 5.56 10.02
CA ILE A 228 -10.60 5.62 11.43
C ILE A 228 -11.05 4.23 11.86
N TYR A 229 -10.23 3.59 12.67
CA TYR A 229 -10.53 2.25 13.17
C TYR A 229 -11.52 2.29 14.30
N HIS A 230 -12.43 1.33 14.34
CA HIS A 230 -13.42 1.17 15.39
C HIS A 230 -13.32 -0.23 16.00
N LYS A 231 -13.38 -0.29 17.33
CA LYS A 231 -13.55 -1.52 18.10
C LYS A 231 -14.71 -1.36 19.06
N ASN A 232 -15.63 -2.32 19.06
CA ASN A 232 -16.86 -2.23 19.89
C ASN A 232 -17.63 -0.92 19.66
N GLN A 233 -17.73 -0.48 18.39
CA GLN A 233 -18.43 0.74 17.98
C GLN A 233 -17.80 2.06 18.50
N LYS A 234 -16.59 2.03 19.01
CA LYS A 234 -15.86 3.22 19.46
C LYS A 234 -14.62 3.42 18.61
N PRO A 235 -14.29 4.67 18.22
CA PRO A 235 -13.01 4.98 17.63
C PRO A 235 -11.85 4.51 18.52
N VAL A 236 -10.82 3.93 17.93
CA VAL A 236 -9.66 3.39 18.67
C VAL A 236 -8.38 3.64 17.87
N VAL A 237 -7.33 3.93 18.59
CA VAL A 237 -5.95 3.96 18.08
C VAL A 237 -5.13 2.92 18.80
#